data_463736f515dde2786ba40b3d613ba335
#
_entry.id   463736f515dde2786ba40b3d613ba335
#
_cell.length_a   1.000
_cell.length_b   1.000
_cell.length_c   1.000
_cell.angle_alpha   90.00
_cell.angle_beta   90.00
_cell.angle_gamma   90.00
#
_symmetry.space_group_name_H-M   'P 1'
#
loop_
_entity.id
_entity.type
_entity.pdbx_description
1 polymer ?
#
loop_
_entity_poly.entity_id
_entity_poly.type
_entity_poly.pdbx_seq_one_letter_code
_entity_poly.pdbx_strand_id
1 'polypeptide(L)'
;MAKKKPKTSRKKGFSFRNLLSIILGIIAIGLLFYPIVVNYLAGQQNIKSVQKYDENLSNIGSAKVKELLSQAQLYNAQLYNEYIYDASQHIAWNKPIPNYNNVLKIDTTGMMGFITIPQIKVNDIPIYHGDSEKILGLGVGHVPQSSLPIGGINSHAVLPAHSGRVNDTLFTNLDKLKNGDIFYLHVLNLTLKYKINDIRIVAPNQVSSLSIEKGRDLVTLVTCYPTGINNKRLLVTGERTALSKVTPQEDIQRNQFGYNFWVMFGSAFLMFLGLV
;
A
#
# COMPACT_ATOMS: atom_id res chain seq x y z
N MET A 1 -75.69 35.43 -13.80
CA MET A 1 -74.39 35.57 -13.24
C MET A 1 -74.02 34.31 -12.41
N ALA A 2 -73.20 33.40 -12.93
CA ALA A 2 -72.86 32.15 -12.27
C ALA A 2 -71.54 32.37 -11.45
N LYS A 3 -71.61 32.23 -10.14
CA LYS A 3 -70.46 32.31 -9.18
C LYS A 3 -69.58 31.06 -9.33
N LYS A 4 -68.35 31.23 -9.85
CA LYS A 4 -67.29 30.22 -9.87
C LYS A 4 -66.80 29.91 -8.41
N LYS A 5 -66.99 28.66 -7.94
CA LYS A 5 -66.43 28.20 -6.64
C LYS A 5 -64.93 28.15 -6.71
N PRO A 6 -64.20 28.55 -5.66
CA PRO A 6 -62.76 28.47 -5.62
C PRO A 6 -62.32 27.00 -5.51
N LYS A 7 -61.34 26.59 -6.37
CA LYS A 7 -60.68 25.28 -6.28
C LYS A 7 -59.75 25.27 -5.03
N THR A 8 -60.16 24.55 -4.01
CA THR A 8 -59.31 24.28 -2.87
C THR A 8 -58.17 23.37 -3.28
N SER A 9 -56.97 23.91 -3.31
CA SER A 9 -55.71 23.15 -3.48
C SER A 9 -55.53 22.23 -2.26
N ARG A 10 -55.80 20.94 -2.42
CA ARG A 10 -55.46 19.91 -1.41
C ARG A 10 -53.95 19.82 -1.36
N LYS A 11 -53.29 20.33 -0.32
CA LYS A 11 -51.90 20.05 0.00
C LYS A 11 -51.79 18.54 0.19
N LYS A 12 -51.09 17.85 -0.75
CA LYS A 12 -50.76 16.41 -0.59
C LYS A 12 -49.89 16.27 0.66
N GLY A 13 -50.43 15.71 1.74
CA GLY A 13 -49.70 15.39 2.94
C GLY A 13 -48.57 14.45 2.59
N PHE A 14 -47.42 14.66 3.19
CA PHE A 14 -46.21 13.81 3.02
C PHE A 14 -46.55 12.42 3.54
N SER A 15 -46.63 11.43 2.65
CA SER A 15 -46.98 10.05 3.03
C SER A 15 -45.80 9.37 3.71
N PHE A 16 -46.01 8.59 4.77
CA PHE A 16 -45.01 7.76 5.41
C PHE A 16 -44.21 6.92 4.39
N ARG A 17 -44.87 6.44 3.34
CA ARG A 17 -44.25 5.71 2.24
C ARG A 17 -43.21 6.54 1.50
N ASN A 18 -43.46 7.83 1.25
CA ASN A 18 -42.51 8.73 0.61
C ASN A 18 -41.31 9.02 1.53
N LEU A 19 -41.52 9.17 2.83
CA LEU A 19 -40.46 9.35 3.80
C LEU A 19 -39.53 8.11 3.83
N LEU A 20 -40.10 6.91 3.87
CA LEU A 20 -39.36 5.65 3.85
C LEU A 20 -38.54 5.51 2.56
N SER A 21 -39.11 5.84 1.40
CA SER A 21 -38.40 5.80 0.11
C SER A 21 -37.21 6.76 0.08
N ILE A 22 -37.35 7.95 0.65
CA ILE A 22 -36.25 8.93 0.74
C ILE A 22 -35.14 8.40 1.66
N ILE A 23 -35.49 7.85 2.83
CA ILE A 23 -34.50 7.28 3.75
C ILE A 23 -33.73 6.13 3.09
N LEU A 24 -34.43 5.20 2.42
CA LEU A 24 -33.81 4.10 1.70
C LEU A 24 -32.90 4.61 0.56
N GLY A 25 -33.33 5.65 -0.15
CA GLY A 25 -32.51 6.32 -1.19
C GLY A 25 -31.20 6.90 -0.61
N ILE A 26 -31.29 7.59 0.52
CA ILE A 26 -30.11 8.15 1.19
C ILE A 26 -29.16 7.04 1.65
N ILE A 27 -29.68 5.95 2.22
CA ILE A 27 -28.86 4.80 2.64
C ILE A 27 -28.18 4.16 1.42
N ALA A 28 -28.91 3.96 0.32
CA ALA A 28 -28.34 3.39 -0.91
C ALA A 28 -27.21 4.26 -1.49
N ILE A 29 -27.41 5.58 -1.53
CA ILE A 29 -26.38 6.54 -1.94
C ILE A 29 -25.18 6.46 -0.98
N GLY A 30 -25.40 6.45 0.33
CA GLY A 30 -24.31 6.30 1.33
C GLY A 30 -23.48 5.04 1.14
N LEU A 31 -24.13 3.91 0.86
CA LEU A 31 -23.44 2.63 0.58
C LEU A 31 -22.63 2.67 -0.71
N LEU A 32 -23.11 3.35 -1.77
CA LEU A 32 -22.35 3.52 -3.02
C LEU A 32 -21.11 4.39 -2.84
N PHE A 33 -21.18 5.42 -2.01
CA PHE A 33 -20.05 6.33 -1.76
C PHE A 33 -19.10 5.84 -0.67
N TYR A 34 -19.51 4.88 0.16
CA TYR A 34 -18.71 4.37 1.28
C TYR A 34 -17.28 3.97 0.87
N PRO A 35 -17.05 3.13 -0.17
CA PRO A 35 -15.69 2.73 -0.56
C PRO A 35 -14.81 3.91 -0.96
N ILE A 36 -15.41 4.90 -1.63
CA ILE A 36 -14.68 6.07 -2.13
C ILE A 36 -14.20 6.93 -0.96
N VAL A 37 -15.10 7.22 -0.02
CA VAL A 37 -14.79 8.02 1.16
C VAL A 37 -13.74 7.34 2.02
N VAL A 38 -13.85 6.04 2.25
CA VAL A 38 -12.93 5.30 3.11
C VAL A 38 -11.54 5.18 2.48
N ASN A 39 -11.45 4.91 1.18
CA ASN A 39 -10.16 4.93 0.45
C ASN A 39 -9.49 6.31 0.48
N TYR A 40 -10.28 7.37 0.35
CA TYR A 40 -9.76 8.73 0.48
C TYR A 40 -9.19 9.00 1.88
N LEU A 41 -9.91 8.60 2.93
CA LEU A 41 -9.46 8.75 4.31
C LEU A 41 -8.20 7.92 4.60
N ALA A 42 -8.11 6.69 4.09
CA ALA A 42 -6.92 5.86 4.19
C ALA A 42 -5.71 6.51 3.51
N GLY A 43 -5.90 7.07 2.31
CA GLY A 43 -4.85 7.81 1.61
C GLY A 43 -4.36 9.03 2.41
N GLN A 44 -5.28 9.77 3.06
CA GLN A 44 -4.90 10.88 3.95
C GLN A 44 -4.11 10.40 5.17
N GLN A 45 -4.44 9.25 5.72
CA GLN A 45 -3.72 8.67 6.85
C GLN A 45 -2.31 8.22 6.43
N ASN A 46 -2.15 7.62 5.24
CA ASN A 46 -0.85 7.26 4.70
C ASN A 46 0.05 8.50 4.53
N ILE A 47 -0.47 9.59 3.95
CA ILE A 47 0.24 10.86 3.79
C ILE A 47 0.72 11.39 5.16
N LYS A 48 -0.16 11.40 6.17
CA LYS A 48 0.21 11.84 7.53
C LYS A 48 1.29 10.98 8.16
N SER A 49 1.22 9.65 7.94
CA SER A 49 2.21 8.71 8.46
C SER A 49 3.58 8.94 7.82
N VAL A 50 3.63 9.17 6.51
CA VAL A 50 4.87 9.49 5.78
C VAL A 50 5.42 10.85 6.20
N GLN A 51 4.59 11.89 6.31
CA GLN A 51 5.03 13.20 6.79
C GLN A 51 5.65 13.13 8.19
N LYS A 52 5.02 12.37 9.09
CA LYS A 52 5.56 12.16 10.44
C LYS A 52 6.87 11.37 10.42
N TYR A 53 7.00 10.38 9.53
CA TYR A 53 8.24 9.63 9.33
C TYR A 53 9.37 10.57 8.86
N ASP A 54 9.12 11.42 7.86
CA ASP A 54 10.10 12.38 7.34
C ASP A 54 10.49 13.42 8.41
N GLU A 55 9.54 13.89 9.21
CA GLU A 55 9.79 14.79 10.34
C GLU A 55 10.68 14.12 11.40
N ASN A 56 10.34 12.89 11.82
CA ASN A 56 11.15 12.14 12.78
C ASN A 56 12.56 11.87 12.22
N LEU A 57 12.67 11.52 10.94
CA LEU A 57 13.94 11.30 10.26
C LEU A 57 14.82 12.57 10.25
N SER A 58 14.22 13.72 9.99
CA SER A 58 14.94 15.01 10.01
C SER A 58 15.48 15.35 11.40
N ASN A 59 14.77 14.94 12.46
CA ASN A 59 15.09 15.26 13.86
C ASN A 59 16.20 14.38 14.44
N ILE A 60 16.41 13.15 13.94
CA ILE A 60 17.42 12.23 14.52
C ILE A 60 18.86 12.51 14.09
N GLY A 61 19.07 13.38 13.10
CA GLY A 61 20.39 13.79 12.64
C GLY A 61 21.12 12.73 11.78
N SER A 62 22.08 13.20 10.98
CA SER A 62 22.77 12.36 9.97
C SER A 62 23.63 11.24 10.59
N ALA A 63 24.20 11.44 11.77
CA ALA A 63 25.00 10.42 12.45
C ALA A 63 24.15 9.22 12.86
N LYS A 64 22.95 9.48 13.41
CA LYS A 64 22.01 8.40 13.78
C LYS A 64 21.46 7.67 12.57
N VAL A 65 21.19 8.38 11.48
CA VAL A 65 20.78 7.77 10.20
C VAL A 65 21.83 6.80 9.68
N LYS A 66 23.13 7.21 9.72
CA LYS A 66 24.25 6.32 9.34
C LYS A 66 24.36 5.10 10.23
N GLU A 67 24.18 5.27 11.53
CA GLU A 67 24.17 4.15 12.50
C GLU A 67 23.05 3.15 12.17
N LEU A 68 21.81 3.62 12.00
CA LEU A 68 20.66 2.78 11.66
C LEU A 68 20.88 2.03 10.35
N LEU A 69 21.42 2.71 9.33
CA LEU A 69 21.73 2.08 8.05
C LEU A 69 22.82 1.01 8.20
N SER A 70 23.88 1.28 8.95
CA SER A 70 24.94 0.30 9.22
C SER A 70 24.41 -0.93 9.96
N GLN A 71 23.55 -0.75 10.96
CA GLN A 71 22.90 -1.85 11.67
C GLN A 71 22.03 -2.69 10.72
N ALA A 72 21.29 -2.05 9.81
CA ALA A 72 20.48 -2.74 8.82
C ALA A 72 21.33 -3.51 7.79
N GLN A 73 22.47 -2.96 7.38
CA GLN A 73 23.43 -3.65 6.50
C GLN A 73 24.04 -4.87 7.18
N LEU A 74 24.43 -4.75 8.44
CA LEU A 74 24.94 -5.88 9.23
C LEU A 74 23.88 -6.97 9.39
N TYR A 75 22.63 -6.59 9.65
CA TYR A 75 21.51 -7.52 9.71
C TYR A 75 21.34 -8.31 8.39
N ASN A 76 21.32 -7.62 7.23
CA ASN A 76 21.21 -8.29 5.94
C ASN A 76 22.40 -9.19 5.63
N ALA A 77 23.62 -8.79 6.01
CA ALA A 77 24.81 -9.60 5.86
C ALA A 77 24.78 -10.87 6.73
N GLN A 78 24.34 -10.77 7.98
CA GLN A 78 24.14 -11.91 8.87
C GLN A 78 23.10 -12.88 8.32
N LEU A 79 21.95 -12.36 7.88
CA LEU A 79 20.89 -13.15 7.26
C LEU A 79 21.41 -13.93 6.03
N TYR A 80 22.17 -13.27 5.15
CA TYR A 80 22.77 -13.90 3.98
C TYR A 80 23.78 -15.01 4.37
N ASN A 81 24.62 -14.78 5.36
CA ASN A 81 25.59 -15.76 5.84
C ASN A 81 24.87 -16.98 6.43
N GLU A 82 23.84 -16.79 7.24
CA GLU A 82 23.01 -17.89 7.76
C GLU A 82 22.36 -18.67 6.62
N TYR A 83 21.86 -17.98 5.59
CA TYR A 83 21.27 -18.60 4.39
C TYR A 83 22.26 -19.48 3.63
N ILE A 84 23.52 -19.03 3.43
CA ILE A 84 24.55 -19.83 2.73
C ILE A 84 24.96 -21.07 3.56
N TYR A 85 25.07 -20.93 4.88
CA TYR A 85 25.45 -22.06 5.77
C TYR A 85 24.34 -23.12 5.84
N ASP A 86 23.09 -22.72 5.66
CA ASP A 86 21.93 -23.61 5.76
C ASP A 86 21.31 -23.93 4.38
N ALA A 87 22.10 -23.82 3.31
CA ALA A 87 21.66 -24.09 1.93
C ALA A 87 21.12 -25.53 1.70
N SER A 88 21.28 -26.44 2.67
CA SER A 88 20.67 -27.79 2.70
C SER A 88 19.34 -27.83 3.45
N GLN A 89 19.01 -26.80 4.21
CA GLN A 89 17.76 -26.69 4.94
C GLN A 89 17.00 -25.46 4.44
N HIS A 90 15.81 -25.67 3.95
CA HIS A 90 14.88 -24.60 3.59
C HIS A 90 14.85 -23.60 4.76
N ILE A 91 14.98 -22.29 4.44
CA ILE A 91 14.88 -21.20 5.43
C ILE A 91 13.77 -21.57 6.40
N ALA A 92 14.16 -21.72 7.68
CA ALA A 92 13.16 -21.96 8.72
C ALA A 92 12.39 -20.66 8.93
N TRP A 93 11.38 -20.44 8.10
CA TRP A 93 10.47 -19.26 8.15
C TRP A 93 9.86 -19.04 9.54
N ASN A 94 10.02 -20.00 10.44
CA ASN A 94 9.54 -19.96 11.82
C ASN A 94 10.59 -19.55 12.84
N LYS A 95 11.86 -19.34 12.45
CA LYS A 95 12.92 -18.99 13.39
C LYS A 95 12.95 -17.48 13.60
N PRO A 96 12.76 -16.98 14.84
CA PRO A 96 12.83 -15.56 15.10
C PRO A 96 14.26 -15.06 14.86
N ILE A 97 14.39 -13.96 14.14
CA ILE A 97 15.68 -13.31 13.89
C ILE A 97 15.93 -12.33 15.04
N PRO A 98 17.06 -12.47 15.74
CA PRO A 98 17.38 -11.58 16.85
C PRO A 98 17.40 -10.11 16.40
N ASN A 99 16.88 -9.23 17.24
CA ASN A 99 16.90 -7.77 17.07
C ASN A 99 16.07 -7.18 15.90
N TYR A 100 15.30 -7.98 15.15
CA TYR A 100 14.52 -7.53 14.01
C TYR A 100 13.68 -6.27 14.30
N ASN A 101 12.96 -6.24 15.41
CA ASN A 101 12.04 -5.13 15.75
C ASN A 101 12.75 -3.82 16.15
N ASN A 102 14.08 -3.84 16.30
CA ASN A 102 14.85 -2.67 16.69
C ASN A 102 15.66 -2.06 15.53
N VAL A 103 15.86 -2.81 14.45
CA VAL A 103 16.59 -2.31 13.27
C VAL A 103 15.67 -1.42 12.44
N LEU A 104 16.18 -0.33 11.87
CA LEU A 104 15.42 0.70 11.15
C LEU A 104 14.33 1.40 11.99
N LYS A 105 14.39 1.31 13.31
CA LYS A 105 13.42 1.90 14.20
C LYS A 105 13.77 3.37 14.48
N ILE A 106 13.00 4.29 13.88
CA ILE A 106 13.12 5.74 14.13
C ILE A 106 12.16 6.21 15.21
N ASP A 107 11.05 5.50 15.41
CA ASP A 107 10.02 5.82 16.39
C ASP A 107 9.31 4.58 16.94
N THR A 108 8.19 4.77 17.61
CA THR A 108 7.39 3.69 18.20
C THR A 108 6.36 3.10 17.25
N THR A 109 6.20 3.64 16.03
CA THR A 109 5.18 3.18 15.06
C THR A 109 5.56 1.89 14.38
N GLY A 110 6.87 1.57 14.32
CA GLY A 110 7.40 0.44 13.57
C GLY A 110 7.46 0.67 12.06
N MET A 111 7.30 1.92 11.60
CA MET A 111 7.48 2.26 10.19
C MET A 111 8.96 2.24 9.81
N MET A 112 9.29 1.49 8.74
CA MET A 112 10.65 1.38 8.19
C MET A 112 10.90 2.37 7.06
N GLY A 113 9.85 2.75 6.34
CA GLY A 113 9.89 3.55 5.13
C GLY A 113 8.56 3.52 4.40
N PHE A 114 8.56 3.81 3.11
CA PHE A 114 7.34 3.77 2.28
C PHE A 114 7.64 3.34 0.84
N ILE A 115 6.59 2.89 0.14
CA ILE A 115 6.66 2.42 -1.25
C ILE A 115 5.82 3.28 -2.18
N THR A 116 6.35 3.54 -3.38
CA THR A 116 5.65 4.21 -4.48
C THR A 116 5.68 3.32 -5.73
N ILE A 117 4.51 3.08 -6.35
CA ILE A 117 4.38 2.32 -7.62
C ILE A 117 3.54 3.17 -8.59
N PRO A 118 4.16 4.02 -9.42
CA PRO A 118 3.46 5.02 -10.23
C PRO A 118 2.43 4.43 -11.19
N GLN A 119 2.73 3.30 -11.84
CA GLN A 119 1.90 2.68 -12.87
C GLN A 119 0.51 2.26 -12.38
N ILE A 120 0.40 1.91 -11.10
CA ILE A 120 -0.87 1.51 -10.47
C ILE A 120 -1.36 2.53 -9.44
N LYS A 121 -0.79 3.73 -9.43
CA LYS A 121 -1.16 4.84 -8.53
C LYS A 121 -1.07 4.48 -7.04
N VAL A 122 -0.11 3.62 -6.69
CA VAL A 122 0.30 3.41 -5.31
C VAL A 122 1.26 4.53 -4.93
N ASN A 123 0.84 5.35 -3.99
CA ASN A 123 1.57 6.55 -3.60
C ASN A 123 1.90 6.50 -2.12
N ASP A 124 3.20 6.43 -1.84
CA ASP A 124 3.77 6.62 -0.51
C ASP A 124 3.03 5.80 0.58
N ILE A 125 2.81 4.48 0.30
CA ILE A 125 2.21 3.59 1.30
C ILE A 125 3.27 3.20 2.31
N PRO A 126 3.03 3.40 3.63
CA PRO A 126 3.96 3.03 4.70
C PRO A 126 4.33 1.55 4.68
N ILE A 127 5.61 1.25 4.95
CA ILE A 127 6.13 -0.10 5.17
C ILE A 127 6.43 -0.26 6.65
N TYR A 128 5.90 -1.31 7.26
CA TYR A 128 6.02 -1.58 8.69
C TYR A 128 6.74 -2.90 8.98
N HIS A 129 7.33 -3.01 10.18
CA HIS A 129 7.89 -4.26 10.68
C HIS A 129 6.79 -5.33 10.84
N GLY A 130 7.07 -6.54 10.32
CA GLY A 130 6.19 -7.70 10.45
C GLY A 130 5.10 -7.76 9.37
N ASP A 131 4.38 -8.89 9.39
CA ASP A 131 3.37 -9.24 8.39
C ASP A 131 2.06 -9.73 9.04
N SER A 132 1.86 -9.41 10.33
CA SER A 132 0.62 -9.75 11.02
C SER A 132 -0.58 -9.01 10.42
N GLU A 133 -1.79 -9.55 10.58
CA GLU A 133 -3.05 -8.93 10.13
C GLU A 133 -3.20 -7.47 10.62
N LYS A 134 -2.73 -7.19 11.85
CA LYS A 134 -2.72 -5.83 12.40
C LYS A 134 -1.83 -4.89 11.57
N ILE A 135 -0.64 -5.35 11.21
CA ILE A 135 0.33 -4.58 10.40
C ILE A 135 -0.19 -4.39 8.98
N LEU A 136 -0.65 -5.47 8.35
CA LEU A 136 -1.22 -5.41 7.00
C LEU A 136 -2.49 -4.55 6.93
N GLY A 137 -3.14 -4.32 8.07
CA GLY A 137 -4.23 -3.36 8.22
C GLY A 137 -3.81 -1.89 8.20
N LEU A 138 -2.51 -1.60 8.42
CA LEU A 138 -1.95 -0.24 8.43
C LEU A 138 -1.29 0.14 7.10
N GLY A 139 -0.80 -0.85 6.33
CA GLY A 139 -0.06 -0.59 5.09
C GLY A 139 0.62 -1.85 4.55
N VAL A 140 1.81 -1.68 4.03
CA VAL A 140 2.68 -2.77 3.57
C VAL A 140 3.43 -3.34 4.76
N GLY A 141 3.44 -4.66 4.89
CA GLY A 141 4.25 -5.38 5.87
C GLY A 141 5.66 -5.66 5.33
N HIS A 142 6.50 -6.20 6.21
CA HIS A 142 7.80 -6.76 5.86
C HIS A 142 7.95 -8.13 6.50
N VAL A 143 8.26 -9.15 5.70
CA VAL A 143 8.46 -10.52 6.21
C VAL A 143 9.75 -10.58 7.03
N PRO A 144 9.69 -10.91 8.34
CA PRO A 144 10.86 -10.83 9.21
C PRO A 144 12.06 -11.67 8.78
N GLN A 145 11.82 -12.78 8.08
CA GLN A 145 12.85 -13.71 7.59
C GLN A 145 13.47 -13.29 6.25
N SER A 146 13.02 -12.16 5.68
CA SER A 146 13.59 -11.60 4.46
C SER A 146 14.58 -10.47 4.78
N SER A 147 15.37 -10.06 3.79
CA SER A 147 16.27 -8.92 3.95
C SER A 147 15.50 -7.64 4.23
N LEU A 148 16.04 -6.77 5.08
CA LEU A 148 15.51 -5.43 5.28
C LEU A 148 15.51 -4.63 3.97
N PRO A 149 14.53 -3.74 3.73
CA PRO A 149 14.32 -3.10 2.44
C PRO A 149 15.26 -1.91 2.19
N ILE A 150 16.54 -2.07 2.51
CA ILE A 150 17.60 -1.07 2.31
C ILE A 150 18.42 -1.31 1.04
N GLY A 151 18.09 -2.38 0.29
CA GLY A 151 18.85 -2.83 -0.86
C GLY A 151 20.22 -3.41 -0.48
N GLY A 152 21.02 -3.65 -1.50
CA GLY A 152 22.35 -4.22 -1.39
C GLY A 152 22.48 -5.57 -2.08
N ILE A 153 23.68 -5.88 -2.57
CA ILE A 153 23.97 -7.18 -3.21
C ILE A 153 23.75 -8.30 -2.19
N ASN A 154 23.19 -9.43 -2.64
CA ASN A 154 22.83 -10.58 -1.82
C ASN A 154 21.68 -10.24 -0.83
N SER A 155 20.73 -9.44 -1.24
CA SER A 155 19.54 -9.15 -0.48
C SER A 155 18.25 -9.45 -1.25
N HIS A 156 17.22 -9.89 -0.54
CA HIS A 156 15.87 -10.08 -1.07
C HIS A 156 14.85 -9.67 0.00
N ALA A 157 14.28 -8.49 -0.13
CA ALA A 157 13.23 -8.03 0.77
C ALA A 157 11.85 -8.50 0.26
N VAL A 158 10.99 -8.97 1.17
CA VAL A 158 9.64 -9.45 0.86
C VAL A 158 8.62 -8.56 1.54
N LEU A 159 7.77 -7.93 0.75
CA LEU A 159 6.83 -6.89 1.15
C LEU A 159 5.38 -7.31 0.85
N PRO A 160 4.68 -7.93 1.82
CA PRO A 160 3.27 -8.29 1.68
C PRO A 160 2.34 -7.11 1.93
N ALA A 161 1.23 -7.06 1.17
CA ALA A 161 0.10 -6.19 1.46
C ALA A 161 -1.21 -6.82 0.98
N HIS A 162 -2.33 -6.36 1.53
CA HIS A 162 -3.65 -6.83 1.13
C HIS A 162 -4.02 -6.45 -0.31
N SER A 163 -4.91 -7.25 -0.91
CA SER A 163 -5.67 -6.93 -2.12
C SER A 163 -7.17 -7.00 -1.86
N GLY A 164 -7.95 -6.21 -2.61
CA GLY A 164 -9.41 -6.27 -2.58
C GLY A 164 -10.05 -5.74 -1.30
N ARG A 165 -9.36 -4.95 -0.49
CA ARG A 165 -9.98 -4.27 0.66
C ARG A 165 -10.83 -3.10 0.19
N VAL A 166 -12.00 -2.95 0.79
CA VAL A 166 -12.94 -1.86 0.48
C VAL A 166 -12.41 -0.52 0.96
N ASN A 167 -11.64 -0.53 2.04
CA ASN A 167 -11.17 0.66 2.76
C ASN A 167 -9.75 1.09 2.43
N ASP A 168 -8.99 0.32 1.65
CA ASP A 168 -7.67 0.69 1.19
C ASP A 168 -7.29 -0.09 -0.08
N THR A 169 -6.79 0.61 -1.09
CA THR A 169 -6.44 -0.02 -2.37
C THR A 169 -5.17 -0.86 -2.28
N LEU A 170 -4.20 -0.48 -1.44
CA LEU A 170 -2.92 -1.17 -1.25
C LEU A 170 -2.40 -1.85 -2.55
N PHE A 171 -2.25 -3.17 -2.54
CA PHE A 171 -1.78 -3.95 -3.68
C PHE A 171 -2.90 -4.55 -4.55
N THR A 172 -4.13 -4.01 -4.49
CA THR A 172 -5.29 -4.51 -5.27
C THR A 172 -5.02 -4.53 -6.78
N ASN A 173 -4.25 -3.57 -7.29
CA ASN A 173 -3.94 -3.45 -8.71
C ASN A 173 -2.56 -4.03 -9.09
N LEU A 174 -1.92 -4.81 -8.21
CA LEU A 174 -0.59 -5.36 -8.45
C LEU A 174 -0.57 -6.29 -9.69
N ASP A 175 -1.70 -6.92 -10.01
CA ASP A 175 -1.90 -7.78 -11.18
C ASP A 175 -1.88 -7.05 -12.53
N LYS A 176 -1.93 -5.71 -12.52
CA LYS A 176 -1.84 -4.89 -13.73
C LYS A 176 -0.41 -4.51 -14.12
N LEU A 177 0.55 -4.77 -13.23
CA LEU A 177 1.96 -4.52 -13.48
C LEU A 177 2.53 -5.49 -14.52
N LYS A 178 3.57 -5.03 -15.21
CA LYS A 178 4.27 -5.77 -16.27
C LYS A 178 5.77 -5.76 -16.05
N ASN A 179 6.47 -6.71 -16.63
CA ASN A 179 7.94 -6.66 -16.69
C ASN A 179 8.39 -5.36 -17.34
N GLY A 180 9.33 -4.70 -16.71
CA GLY A 180 9.81 -3.38 -17.10
C GLY A 180 9.22 -2.20 -16.33
N ASP A 181 8.06 -2.37 -15.66
CA ASP A 181 7.50 -1.37 -14.75
C ASP A 181 8.42 -1.12 -13.56
N ILE A 182 8.24 0.00 -12.88
CA ILE A 182 9.17 0.48 -11.87
C ILE A 182 8.42 0.74 -10.56
N PHE A 183 9.06 0.44 -9.44
CA PHE A 183 8.64 0.90 -8.14
C PHE A 183 9.83 1.45 -7.34
N TYR A 184 9.51 2.24 -6.33
CA TYR A 184 10.49 2.90 -5.48
C TYR A 184 10.26 2.54 -4.01
N LEU A 185 11.36 2.30 -3.29
CA LEU A 185 11.36 2.23 -1.84
C LEU A 185 12.08 3.45 -1.28
N HIS A 186 11.49 4.06 -0.26
CA HIS A 186 12.05 5.17 0.48
C HIS A 186 12.30 4.70 1.91
N VAL A 187 13.57 4.52 2.28
CA VAL A 187 13.96 4.01 3.59
C VAL A 187 15.09 4.88 4.14
N LEU A 188 14.90 5.47 5.30
CA LEU A 188 15.81 6.49 5.81
C LEU A 188 16.01 7.59 4.75
N ASN A 189 17.27 7.92 4.44
CA ASN A 189 17.63 8.87 3.40
C ASN A 189 17.88 8.24 2.01
N LEU A 190 17.49 6.95 1.84
CA LEU A 190 17.68 6.23 0.59
C LEU A 190 16.42 6.26 -0.25
N THR A 191 16.56 6.52 -1.55
CA THR A 191 15.57 6.23 -2.58
C THR A 191 16.08 5.11 -3.46
N LEU A 192 15.39 3.98 -3.45
CA LEU A 192 15.78 2.75 -4.10
C LEU A 192 14.83 2.47 -5.26
N LYS A 193 15.35 2.40 -6.48
CA LYS A 193 14.57 2.14 -7.71
C LYS A 193 14.70 0.67 -8.09
N TYR A 194 13.57 -0.01 -8.28
CA TYR A 194 13.51 -1.39 -8.71
C TYR A 194 12.75 -1.50 -10.02
N LYS A 195 13.27 -2.29 -10.97
CA LYS A 195 12.62 -2.61 -12.23
C LYS A 195 12.09 -4.03 -12.18
N ILE A 196 10.79 -4.20 -12.43
CA ILE A 196 10.12 -5.51 -12.41
C ILE A 196 10.68 -6.39 -13.52
N ASN A 197 11.12 -7.58 -13.16
CA ASN A 197 11.70 -8.56 -14.07
C ASN A 197 11.04 -9.95 -13.96
N ASP A 198 10.21 -10.18 -12.93
CA ASP A 198 9.51 -11.46 -12.76
C ASP A 198 8.14 -11.26 -12.11
N ILE A 199 7.11 -11.94 -12.65
CA ILE A 199 5.75 -11.92 -12.13
C ILE A 199 5.23 -13.36 -12.12
N ARG A 200 4.86 -13.86 -10.93
CA ARG A 200 4.43 -15.26 -10.75
C ARG A 200 3.16 -15.35 -9.90
N ILE A 201 2.35 -16.36 -10.21
CA ILE A 201 1.21 -16.75 -9.38
C ILE A 201 1.55 -18.12 -8.78
N VAL A 202 1.60 -18.20 -7.45
CA VAL A 202 2.03 -19.38 -6.71
C VAL A 202 0.99 -19.82 -5.67
N ALA A 203 1.13 -21.05 -5.17
CA ALA A 203 0.36 -21.48 -4.00
C ALA A 203 0.83 -20.73 -2.73
N PRO A 204 -0.03 -20.57 -1.71
CA PRO A 204 0.30 -19.78 -0.51
C PRO A 204 1.52 -20.27 0.27
N ASN A 205 1.84 -21.56 0.18
CA ASN A 205 2.98 -22.21 0.84
C ASN A 205 4.25 -22.30 -0.02
N GLN A 206 4.22 -21.79 -1.25
CA GLN A 206 5.35 -21.88 -2.18
C GLN A 206 6.27 -20.67 -2.01
N VAL A 207 7.20 -20.75 -1.07
CA VAL A 207 8.10 -19.68 -0.65
C VAL A 207 9.51 -19.73 -1.27
N SER A 208 9.84 -20.79 -2.04
CA SER A 208 11.18 -21.00 -2.62
C SER A 208 11.64 -19.86 -3.55
N SER A 209 10.69 -19.17 -4.20
CA SER A 209 10.98 -18.00 -5.07
C SER A 209 11.27 -16.71 -4.30
N LEU A 210 11.21 -16.74 -2.97
CA LEU A 210 11.49 -15.60 -2.08
C LEU A 210 12.87 -15.67 -1.44
N SER A 211 13.67 -16.64 -1.85
CA SER A 211 15.04 -16.86 -1.35
C SER A 211 16.00 -15.77 -1.81
N ILE A 212 17.05 -15.53 -1.02
CA ILE A 212 18.11 -14.61 -1.43
C ILE A 212 18.90 -15.23 -2.59
N GLU A 213 19.10 -14.47 -3.66
CA GLU A 213 19.90 -14.88 -4.81
C GLU A 213 21.27 -14.20 -4.76
N LYS A 214 22.35 -15.02 -4.87
CA LYS A 214 23.73 -14.50 -4.83
C LYS A 214 23.98 -13.50 -5.96
N GLY A 215 24.54 -12.36 -5.62
CA GLY A 215 24.91 -11.31 -6.58
C GLY A 215 23.77 -10.36 -6.95
N ARG A 216 22.55 -10.58 -6.44
CA ARG A 216 21.37 -9.77 -6.79
C ARG A 216 20.86 -8.93 -5.62
N ASP A 217 20.19 -7.85 -5.94
CA ASP A 217 19.46 -6.96 -5.03
C ASP A 217 17.98 -6.99 -5.45
N LEU A 218 17.16 -7.75 -4.73
CA LEU A 218 15.78 -8.05 -5.09
C LEU A 218 14.79 -7.55 -4.05
N VAL A 219 13.62 -7.17 -4.54
CA VAL A 219 12.42 -6.92 -3.73
C VAL A 219 11.23 -7.62 -4.38
N THR A 220 10.50 -8.42 -3.59
CA THR A 220 9.24 -9.04 -4.04
C THR A 220 8.06 -8.44 -3.31
N LEU A 221 7.13 -7.89 -4.07
CA LEU A 221 5.82 -7.45 -3.61
C LEU A 221 4.87 -8.65 -3.63
N VAL A 222 4.16 -8.90 -2.53
CA VAL A 222 3.31 -10.07 -2.36
C VAL A 222 1.88 -9.66 -2.05
N THR A 223 0.91 -10.26 -2.75
CA THR A 223 -0.51 -10.05 -2.43
C THR A 223 -1.34 -11.31 -2.67
N CYS A 224 -2.55 -11.33 -2.12
CA CYS A 224 -3.52 -12.39 -2.37
C CYS A 224 -4.07 -12.32 -3.80
N TYR A 225 -4.28 -13.50 -4.44
CA TYR A 225 -4.76 -13.59 -5.82
C TYR A 225 -5.64 -14.84 -6.02
N PRO A 226 -6.66 -14.82 -6.92
CA PRO A 226 -7.29 -13.62 -7.48
C PRO A 226 -7.97 -12.80 -6.37
N THR A 227 -8.08 -11.50 -6.58
CA THR A 227 -8.77 -10.59 -5.63
C THR A 227 -10.17 -11.11 -5.31
N GLY A 228 -10.50 -11.23 -4.03
CA GLY A 228 -11.78 -11.75 -3.53
C GLY A 228 -11.83 -13.28 -3.33
N ILE A 229 -11.03 -14.07 -4.07
CA ILE A 229 -10.93 -15.54 -3.88
C ILE A 229 -9.75 -15.85 -2.94
N ASN A 230 -8.61 -15.20 -3.14
CA ASN A 230 -7.43 -15.19 -2.25
C ASN A 230 -6.75 -16.56 -2.02
N ASN A 231 -6.99 -17.56 -2.91
CA ASN A 231 -6.47 -18.91 -2.79
C ASN A 231 -5.04 -19.10 -3.32
N LYS A 232 -4.47 -18.06 -3.93
CA LYS A 232 -3.08 -18.02 -4.43
C LYS A 232 -2.38 -16.75 -3.94
N ARG A 233 -1.10 -16.62 -4.29
CA ARG A 233 -0.30 -15.40 -4.09
C ARG A 233 0.22 -14.92 -5.44
N LEU A 234 0.11 -13.62 -5.67
CA LEU A 234 0.79 -12.92 -6.75
C LEU A 234 2.10 -12.38 -6.20
N LEU A 235 3.20 -12.75 -6.84
CA LEU A 235 4.55 -12.30 -6.55
C LEU A 235 5.01 -11.40 -7.71
N VAL A 236 5.41 -10.18 -7.39
CA VAL A 236 5.98 -9.24 -8.36
C VAL A 236 7.36 -8.87 -7.89
N THR A 237 8.38 -9.40 -8.55
CA THR A 237 9.78 -9.22 -8.17
C THR A 237 10.44 -8.16 -9.05
N GLY A 238 11.06 -7.20 -8.39
CA GLY A 238 11.91 -6.20 -9.01
C GLY A 238 13.37 -6.35 -8.62
N GLU A 239 14.24 -6.02 -9.54
CA GLU A 239 15.70 -5.97 -9.34
C GLU A 239 16.18 -4.53 -9.31
N ARG A 240 17.13 -4.25 -8.45
CA ARG A 240 17.71 -2.93 -8.26
C ARG A 240 18.22 -2.35 -9.57
N THR A 241 17.88 -1.10 -9.85
CA THR A 241 18.38 -0.36 -11.01
C THR A 241 18.87 1.03 -10.61
N ALA A 242 19.73 1.63 -11.41
CA ALA A 242 20.21 2.98 -11.14
C ALA A 242 19.05 3.99 -11.18
N LEU A 243 19.06 4.95 -10.26
CA LEU A 243 18.24 6.15 -10.40
C LEU A 243 18.68 6.86 -11.68
N SER A 244 17.75 7.26 -12.55
CA SER A 244 18.10 8.07 -13.70
C SER A 244 18.74 9.36 -13.20
N LYS A 245 19.62 9.97 -14.03
CA LYS A 245 20.23 11.28 -13.71
C LYS A 245 19.20 12.43 -13.75
N VAL A 246 18.00 12.18 -14.24
CA VAL A 246 16.84 13.08 -14.15
C VAL A 246 16.46 13.17 -12.68
N THR A 247 16.22 14.36 -12.21
CA THR A 247 15.94 14.65 -10.79
C THR A 247 14.91 13.68 -10.21
N PRO A 248 15.12 13.15 -9.03
CA PRO A 248 14.19 12.19 -8.40
C PRO A 248 12.73 12.65 -8.40
N GLN A 249 12.51 13.96 -8.50
CA GLN A 249 11.21 14.61 -8.50
C GLN A 249 10.41 14.45 -9.80
N GLU A 250 11.07 14.21 -10.95
CA GLU A 250 10.40 13.98 -12.25
C GLU A 250 10.01 12.51 -12.44
N ASP A 251 10.82 11.59 -11.89
CA ASP A 251 10.54 10.15 -11.92
C ASP A 251 9.52 9.73 -10.83
N ILE A 252 9.44 10.49 -9.73
CA ILE A 252 8.54 10.24 -8.61
C ILE A 252 7.41 11.24 -8.69
N GLN A 253 6.37 10.94 -9.45
CA GLN A 253 5.13 11.70 -9.40
C GLN A 253 4.45 11.44 -8.05
N ARG A 254 4.59 12.37 -7.11
CA ARG A 254 3.73 12.42 -5.93
C ARG A 254 2.31 12.67 -6.40
N ASN A 255 1.50 11.65 -6.46
CA ASN A 255 0.10 11.78 -6.82
C ASN A 255 -0.65 12.50 -5.71
N GLN A 256 -0.81 13.80 -5.88
CA GLN A 256 -1.83 14.54 -5.17
C GLN A 256 -3.19 14.14 -5.77
N PHE A 257 -4.01 13.49 -4.97
CA PHE A 257 -5.43 13.20 -5.19
C PHE A 257 -5.81 12.59 -6.55
N GLY A 258 -6.24 11.35 -6.56
CA GLY A 258 -6.81 10.75 -7.74
C GLY A 258 -7.93 11.65 -8.29
N TYR A 259 -7.75 12.14 -9.51
CA TYR A 259 -8.71 12.87 -10.33
C TYR A 259 -10.16 12.35 -10.23
N ASN A 260 -10.30 11.07 -9.95
CA ASN A 260 -11.57 10.37 -9.90
C ASN A 260 -12.48 10.75 -8.73
N PHE A 261 -11.97 11.22 -7.60
CA PHE A 261 -12.81 11.55 -6.44
C PHE A 261 -13.71 12.75 -6.73
N TRP A 262 -13.16 13.86 -7.19
CA TRP A 262 -13.95 15.08 -7.47
C TRP A 262 -14.86 14.93 -8.67
N VAL A 263 -14.45 14.17 -9.70
CA VAL A 263 -15.30 13.88 -10.86
C VAL A 263 -16.46 12.98 -10.45
N MET A 264 -16.24 11.96 -9.65
CA MET A 264 -17.31 11.08 -9.14
C MET A 264 -18.23 11.82 -8.17
N PHE A 265 -17.66 12.61 -7.26
CA PHE A 265 -18.46 13.42 -6.33
C PHE A 265 -19.30 14.46 -7.07
N GLY A 266 -18.73 15.17 -8.04
CA GLY A 266 -19.44 16.13 -8.88
C GLY A 266 -20.53 15.50 -9.73
N SER A 267 -20.26 14.35 -10.36
CA SER A 267 -21.27 13.64 -11.17
C SER A 267 -22.42 13.10 -10.32
N ALA A 268 -22.14 12.58 -9.13
CA ALA A 268 -23.18 12.11 -8.22
C ALA A 268 -24.00 13.27 -7.64
N PHE A 269 -23.38 14.41 -7.34
CA PHE A 269 -24.07 15.62 -6.90
C PHE A 269 -25.01 16.16 -8.01
N LEU A 270 -24.55 16.15 -9.27
CA LEU A 270 -25.37 16.54 -10.43
C LEU A 270 -26.52 15.57 -10.66
N MET A 271 -26.32 14.25 -10.50
CA MET A 271 -27.43 13.27 -10.58
C MET A 271 -28.44 13.48 -9.44
N PHE A 272 -27.99 13.82 -8.24
CA PHE A 272 -28.88 14.11 -7.12
C PHE A 272 -29.75 15.37 -7.40
N LEU A 273 -29.14 16.42 -7.94
CA LEU A 273 -29.87 17.64 -8.33
C LEU A 273 -30.89 17.42 -9.48
N GLY A 274 -30.63 16.45 -10.36
CA GLY A 274 -31.54 16.06 -11.44
C GLY A 274 -32.71 15.18 -11.00
N LEU A 275 -32.68 14.62 -9.79
CA LEU A 275 -33.74 13.77 -9.21
C LEU A 275 -34.64 14.52 -8.22
N VAL A 276 -34.35 15.75 -7.86
CA VAL A 276 -35.15 16.66 -7.02
C VAL A 276 -35.96 17.63 -7.90
#